data_45542719bd48f0ce84c7435d51c1093d
#
_entry.id   45542719bd48f0ce84c7435d51c1093d
#
_cell.length_a   1.000
_cell.length_b   1.000
_cell.length_c   1.000
_cell.angle_alpha   90.00
_cell.angle_beta   90.00
_cell.angle_gamma   90.00
#
_symmetry.space_group_name_H-M   'P 1'
#
loop_
_entity.id
_entity.type
_entity.pdbx_description
1 polymer ?
#
loop_
_entity_poly.entity_id
_entity_poly.type
_entity_poly.pdbx_seq_one_letter_code
_entity_poly.pdbx_strand_id
1 'polypeptide(L)'
;MYNGNENITICDHPLIKHKITMLRMKTTGTNEFRALVEEIAVLMGYEALRGLEIEEIDVETPIERAKCPVIAGKKQAIVPILRAGLGMVGGLLTLMPAAKVGHIGMYRDEVTHEPHEYYCKLPNPIDQRKIFVVDPMLATGGSAVDAINLIKEKGGKDITFMCLIAAPEGLKRLSEEHPDVKIFVGNLDRELNENAYICPCLLYTSPSP
;
A
#
# COMPACT_ATOMS: atom_id res chain seq x y z
N MET A 1 10.28 1.49 -13.03
CA MET A 1 11.54 1.67 -12.23
C MET A 1 11.73 3.16 -11.95
N TYR A 2 12.05 3.52 -10.72
CA TYR A 2 12.32 4.90 -10.33
C TYR A 2 13.83 5.05 -10.03
N ASN A 3 14.51 5.99 -10.70
CA ASN A 3 15.96 6.24 -10.56
C ASN A 3 16.85 4.98 -10.60
N GLY A 4 16.49 3.97 -11.41
CA GLY A 4 17.24 2.72 -11.52
C GLY A 4 17.00 1.72 -10.38
N ASN A 5 16.13 2.02 -9.41
CA ASN A 5 15.74 1.07 -8.37
C ASN A 5 14.58 0.19 -8.86
N GLU A 6 14.85 -1.11 -9.00
CA GLU A 6 13.88 -2.10 -9.49
C GLU A 6 12.75 -2.38 -8.49
N ASN A 7 12.95 -2.09 -7.22
CA ASN A 7 11.95 -2.29 -6.17
C ASN A 7 10.94 -1.15 -6.08
N ILE A 8 11.15 -0.03 -6.82
CA ILE A 8 10.23 1.11 -6.81
C ILE A 8 9.47 1.18 -8.14
N THR A 9 8.16 1.11 -8.06
CA THR A 9 7.24 1.23 -9.19
C THR A 9 6.34 2.46 -8.99
N ILE A 10 6.46 3.44 -9.87
CA ILE A 10 5.47 4.52 -10.00
C ILE A 10 4.42 4.03 -11.01
N CYS A 11 3.17 3.99 -10.59
CA CYS A 11 2.06 3.45 -11.40
C CYS A 11 1.67 4.43 -12.52
N ASP A 12 2.36 4.34 -13.65
CA ASP A 12 2.17 5.24 -14.80
C ASP A 12 1.00 4.80 -15.69
N HIS A 13 -0.18 4.66 -15.11
CA HIS A 13 -1.41 4.31 -15.83
C HIS A 13 -2.33 5.54 -15.96
N PRO A 14 -2.84 5.89 -17.17
CA PRO A 14 -3.68 7.08 -17.37
C PRO A 14 -4.90 7.14 -16.43
N LEU A 15 -5.52 6.01 -16.15
CA LEU A 15 -6.68 5.94 -15.26
C LEU A 15 -6.31 6.24 -13.80
N ILE A 16 -5.16 5.78 -13.33
CA ILE A 16 -4.66 6.11 -11.98
C ILE A 16 -4.39 7.61 -11.88
N LYS A 17 -3.69 8.18 -12.87
CA LYS A 17 -3.41 9.62 -12.93
C LYS A 17 -4.69 10.45 -12.93
N HIS A 18 -5.68 10.05 -13.74
CA HIS A 18 -6.98 10.72 -13.79
C HIS A 18 -7.69 10.70 -12.43
N LYS A 19 -7.78 9.52 -11.80
CA LYS A 19 -8.43 9.37 -10.49
C LYS A 19 -7.71 10.15 -9.38
N ILE A 20 -6.38 10.18 -9.39
CA ILE A 20 -5.59 11.01 -8.47
C ILE A 20 -5.88 12.50 -8.70
N THR A 21 -6.03 12.93 -9.97
CA THR A 21 -6.43 14.32 -10.26
C THR A 21 -7.79 14.64 -9.66
N MET A 22 -8.79 13.76 -9.83
CA MET A 22 -10.11 13.94 -9.22
C MET A 22 -10.03 13.96 -7.69
N LEU A 23 -9.23 13.07 -7.11
CA LEU A 23 -9.01 12.99 -5.68
C LEU A 23 -8.44 14.30 -5.08
N ARG A 24 -7.64 15.05 -5.85
CA ARG A 24 -6.99 16.32 -5.46
C ARG A 24 -7.91 17.54 -5.53
N MET A 25 -9.06 17.43 -6.18
CA MET A 25 -9.96 18.57 -6.35
C MET A 25 -10.55 19.01 -5.01
N LYS A 26 -10.51 20.30 -4.72
CA LYS A 26 -11.15 20.88 -3.52
C LYS A 26 -12.66 20.65 -3.48
N THR A 27 -13.27 20.36 -4.62
CA THR A 27 -14.71 20.11 -4.77
C THR A 27 -15.08 18.64 -4.55
N THR A 28 -14.12 17.74 -4.45
CA THR A 28 -14.36 16.31 -4.23
C THR A 28 -14.96 16.10 -2.84
N GLY A 29 -16.20 15.62 -2.81
CA GLY A 29 -16.91 15.35 -1.56
C GLY A 29 -16.39 14.10 -0.85
N THR A 30 -16.73 13.96 0.42
CA THR A 30 -16.23 12.84 1.27
C THR A 30 -16.53 11.46 0.69
N ASN A 31 -17.73 11.24 0.16
CA ASN A 31 -18.12 9.95 -0.39
C ASN A 31 -17.33 9.62 -1.68
N GLU A 32 -17.20 10.62 -2.54
CA GLU A 32 -16.41 10.50 -3.78
C GLU A 32 -14.94 10.27 -3.47
N PHE A 33 -14.39 10.99 -2.50
CA PHE A 33 -13.01 10.80 -2.03
C PHE A 33 -12.76 9.35 -1.59
N ARG A 34 -13.63 8.77 -0.76
CA ARG A 34 -13.52 7.37 -0.32
C ARG A 34 -13.59 6.39 -1.48
N ALA A 35 -14.54 6.59 -2.39
CA ALA A 35 -14.67 5.75 -3.57
C ALA A 35 -13.42 5.81 -4.45
N LEU A 36 -12.87 7.00 -4.69
CA LEU A 36 -11.63 7.17 -5.47
C LEU A 36 -10.42 6.49 -4.80
N VAL A 37 -10.29 6.57 -3.47
CA VAL A 37 -9.23 5.86 -2.72
C VAL A 37 -9.32 4.35 -2.95
N GLU A 38 -10.52 3.77 -2.82
CA GLU A 38 -10.73 2.34 -3.06
C GLU A 38 -10.45 1.95 -4.52
N GLU A 39 -10.94 2.71 -5.48
CA GLU A 39 -10.73 2.46 -6.91
C GLU A 39 -9.24 2.54 -7.30
N ILE A 40 -8.51 3.53 -6.79
CA ILE A 40 -7.06 3.63 -7.01
C ILE A 40 -6.35 2.44 -6.35
N ALA A 41 -6.75 2.05 -5.15
CA ALA A 41 -6.19 0.89 -4.46
C ALA A 41 -6.41 -0.42 -5.26
N VAL A 42 -7.56 -0.60 -5.92
CA VAL A 42 -7.81 -1.72 -6.85
C VAL A 42 -6.81 -1.70 -8.00
N LEU A 43 -6.69 -0.55 -8.69
CA LEU A 43 -5.82 -0.44 -9.87
C LEU A 43 -4.35 -0.67 -9.51
N MET A 44 -3.87 -0.08 -8.42
CA MET A 44 -2.52 -0.28 -7.92
C MET A 44 -2.30 -1.71 -7.41
N GLY A 45 -3.29 -2.29 -6.76
CA GLY A 45 -3.28 -3.68 -6.31
C GLY A 45 -3.11 -4.64 -7.48
N TYR A 46 -3.81 -4.42 -8.58
CA TYR A 46 -3.65 -5.20 -9.81
C TYR A 46 -2.18 -5.20 -10.30
N GLU A 47 -1.53 -4.04 -10.32
CA GLU A 47 -0.12 -3.95 -10.69
C GLU A 47 0.80 -4.62 -9.65
N ALA A 48 0.55 -4.43 -8.38
CA ALA A 48 1.36 -5.03 -7.31
C ALA A 48 1.25 -6.57 -7.25
N LEU A 49 0.13 -7.12 -7.73
CA LEU A 49 -0.12 -8.55 -7.81
C LEU A 49 0.44 -9.20 -9.09
N ARG A 50 0.97 -8.44 -10.04
CA ARG A 50 1.53 -8.96 -11.30
C ARG A 50 2.60 -10.03 -11.11
N GLY A 51 3.36 -9.97 -10.03
CA GLY A 51 4.42 -10.92 -9.71
C GLY A 51 3.98 -12.08 -8.78
N LEU A 52 2.69 -12.40 -8.72
CA LEU A 52 2.24 -13.59 -8.00
C LEU A 52 2.67 -14.86 -8.73
N GLU A 53 3.11 -15.84 -7.96
CA GLU A 53 3.42 -17.18 -8.47
C GLU A 53 2.13 -17.89 -8.87
N ILE A 54 2.21 -18.68 -9.96
CA ILE A 54 1.12 -19.52 -10.43
C ILE A 54 1.58 -20.98 -10.47
N GLU A 55 0.65 -21.89 -10.23
CA GLU A 55 0.82 -23.34 -10.41
C GLU A 55 -0.31 -23.89 -11.29
N GLU A 56 -0.07 -25.04 -11.92
CA GLU A 56 -1.09 -25.72 -12.70
C GLU A 56 -1.78 -26.78 -11.87
N ILE A 57 -3.10 -26.79 -11.88
CA ILE A 57 -3.94 -27.84 -11.29
C ILE A 57 -4.82 -28.49 -12.35
N ASP A 58 -5.17 -29.76 -12.13
CA ASP A 58 -6.16 -30.45 -12.97
C ASP A 58 -7.56 -29.97 -12.63
N VAL A 59 -8.25 -29.42 -13.62
CA VAL A 59 -9.61 -28.89 -13.50
C VAL A 59 -10.53 -29.66 -14.42
N GLU A 60 -11.70 -30.05 -13.92
CA GLU A 60 -12.77 -30.61 -14.72
C GLU A 60 -13.64 -29.48 -15.24
N THR A 61 -13.61 -29.28 -16.57
CA THR A 61 -14.46 -28.31 -17.25
C THR A 61 -15.72 -29.02 -17.79
N PRO A 62 -16.73 -28.26 -18.24
CA PRO A 62 -17.92 -28.89 -18.84
C PRO A 62 -17.63 -29.73 -20.09
N ILE A 63 -16.44 -29.63 -20.71
CA ILE A 63 -16.07 -30.30 -21.95
C ILE A 63 -15.03 -31.37 -21.72
N GLU A 64 -13.95 -31.06 -20.97
CA GLU A 64 -12.82 -31.98 -20.77
C GLU A 64 -12.05 -31.68 -19.48
N ARG A 65 -11.15 -32.58 -19.09
CA ARG A 65 -10.14 -32.30 -18.07
C ARG A 65 -8.99 -31.53 -18.69
N ALA A 66 -8.61 -30.41 -18.06
CA ALA A 66 -7.54 -29.54 -18.53
C ALA A 66 -6.64 -29.10 -17.36
N LYS A 67 -5.38 -28.82 -17.65
CA LYS A 67 -4.49 -28.13 -16.70
C LYS A 67 -4.72 -26.63 -16.77
N CYS A 68 -5.06 -26.02 -15.63
CA CYS A 68 -5.37 -24.60 -15.55
C CYS A 68 -4.52 -23.91 -14.48
N PRO A 69 -4.05 -22.67 -14.75
CA PRO A 69 -3.26 -21.92 -13.80
C PRO A 69 -4.11 -21.39 -12.64
N VAL A 70 -3.57 -21.49 -11.43
CA VAL A 70 -4.11 -20.87 -10.21
C VAL A 70 -3.00 -20.14 -9.48
N ILE A 71 -3.36 -19.21 -8.61
CA ILE A 71 -2.39 -18.53 -7.77
C ILE A 71 -1.80 -19.53 -6.80
N ALA A 72 -0.48 -19.68 -6.84
CA ALA A 72 0.30 -20.55 -5.98
C ALA A 72 0.89 -19.78 -4.79
N GLY A 73 1.54 -20.53 -3.91
CA GLY A 73 2.45 -19.99 -2.91
C GLY A 73 1.78 -19.38 -1.70
N LYS A 74 2.35 -18.28 -1.24
CA LYS A 74 1.99 -17.67 0.04
C LYS A 74 0.61 -17.01 0.01
N LYS A 75 -0.18 -17.26 1.05
CA LYS A 75 -1.43 -16.53 1.29
C LYS A 75 -1.14 -15.05 1.55
N GLN A 76 -2.03 -14.18 1.10
CA GLN A 76 -1.85 -12.73 1.24
C GLN A 76 -2.29 -12.23 2.62
N ALA A 77 -1.69 -11.11 3.05
CA ALA A 77 -2.12 -10.30 4.17
C ALA A 77 -2.12 -8.83 3.78
N ILE A 78 -3.13 -8.09 4.19
CA ILE A 78 -3.23 -6.65 4.03
C ILE A 78 -3.04 -6.02 5.40
N VAL A 79 -2.12 -5.07 5.52
CA VAL A 79 -1.79 -4.42 6.79
C VAL A 79 -1.86 -2.90 6.61
N PRO A 80 -3.02 -2.29 6.86
CA PRO A 80 -3.14 -0.84 6.86
C PRO A 80 -2.41 -0.23 8.05
N ILE A 81 -1.71 0.89 7.80
CA ILE A 81 -1.24 1.78 8.85
C ILE A 81 -2.44 2.64 9.27
N LEU A 82 -2.86 2.45 10.52
CA LEU A 82 -4.05 3.12 11.04
C LEU A 82 -3.76 4.63 11.24
N ARG A 83 -4.73 5.50 10.97
CA ARG A 83 -6.12 5.18 10.58
C ARG A 83 -6.32 5.27 9.06
N ALA A 84 -5.51 6.09 8.35
CA ALA A 84 -5.70 6.45 6.95
C ALA A 84 -5.64 5.25 5.98
N GLY A 85 -4.77 4.27 6.25
CA GLY A 85 -4.62 3.05 5.46
C GLY A 85 -5.89 2.21 5.33
N LEU A 86 -6.85 2.35 6.26
CA LEU A 86 -8.13 1.63 6.19
C LEU A 86 -8.90 1.90 4.89
N GLY A 87 -8.79 3.12 4.34
CA GLY A 87 -9.47 3.47 3.10
C GLY A 87 -9.05 2.66 1.87
N MET A 88 -7.86 2.02 1.92
CA MET A 88 -7.37 1.20 0.80
C MET A 88 -7.75 -0.28 0.92
N VAL A 89 -8.17 -0.74 2.11
CA VAL A 89 -8.38 -2.17 2.40
C VAL A 89 -9.51 -2.75 1.57
N GLY A 90 -10.64 -2.04 1.45
CA GLY A 90 -11.81 -2.49 0.68
C GLY A 90 -11.46 -2.79 -0.78
N GLY A 91 -10.75 -1.88 -1.43
CA GLY A 91 -10.29 -2.05 -2.80
C GLY A 91 -9.38 -3.26 -2.98
N LEU A 92 -8.44 -3.49 -2.07
CA LEU A 92 -7.56 -4.66 -2.14
C LEU A 92 -8.27 -5.98 -1.85
N LEU A 93 -9.25 -5.99 -0.95
CA LEU A 93 -10.06 -7.19 -0.68
C LEU A 93 -10.93 -7.60 -1.88
N THR A 94 -11.28 -6.66 -2.76
CA THR A 94 -11.96 -6.98 -4.02
C THR A 94 -11.09 -7.86 -4.92
N LEU A 95 -9.77 -7.66 -4.93
CA LEU A 95 -8.81 -8.47 -5.69
C LEU A 95 -8.38 -9.73 -4.94
N MET A 96 -8.31 -9.65 -3.63
CA MET A 96 -7.79 -10.70 -2.75
C MET A 96 -8.80 -11.03 -1.63
N PRO A 97 -9.98 -11.58 -1.95
CA PRO A 97 -11.06 -11.78 -0.97
C PRO A 97 -10.69 -12.75 0.15
N ALA A 98 -9.71 -13.63 -0.07
CA ALA A 98 -9.19 -14.56 0.93
C ALA A 98 -8.02 -13.99 1.77
N ALA A 99 -7.57 -12.76 1.50
CA ALA A 99 -6.51 -12.14 2.27
C ALA A 99 -6.95 -11.90 3.72
N LYS A 100 -6.03 -12.12 4.65
CA LYS A 100 -6.26 -11.74 6.04
C LYS A 100 -5.84 -10.28 6.25
N VAL A 101 -6.61 -9.56 7.07
CA VAL A 101 -6.30 -8.18 7.43
C VAL A 101 -5.64 -8.14 8.81
N GLY A 102 -4.47 -7.54 8.89
CA GLY A 102 -3.83 -7.12 10.13
C GLY A 102 -3.94 -5.62 10.29
N HIS A 103 -3.54 -5.09 11.44
CA HIS A 103 -3.59 -3.64 11.68
C HIS A 103 -2.37 -3.21 12.46
N ILE A 104 -1.79 -2.09 12.09
CA ILE A 104 -0.72 -1.41 12.83
C ILE A 104 -1.18 0.01 13.11
N GLY A 105 -1.23 0.38 14.39
CA GLY A 105 -1.53 1.73 14.83
C GLY A 105 -0.26 2.42 15.30
N MET A 106 0.06 3.53 14.64
CA MET A 106 1.20 4.38 14.97
C MET A 106 0.70 5.78 15.28
N TYR A 107 1.27 6.42 16.31
CA TYR A 107 1.10 7.86 16.53
C TYR A 107 2.46 8.50 16.68
N ARG A 108 2.56 9.77 16.40
CA ARG A 108 3.74 10.56 16.67
C ARG A 108 3.56 11.25 18.02
N ASP A 109 4.57 11.14 18.87
CA ASP A 109 4.64 11.96 20.08
C ASP A 109 4.67 13.44 19.68
N GLU A 110 3.84 14.26 20.34
CA GLU A 110 3.71 15.68 20.01
C GLU A 110 4.96 16.50 20.39
N VAL A 111 5.79 16.00 21.30
CA VAL A 111 6.98 16.69 21.80
C VAL A 111 8.26 16.18 21.13
N THR A 112 8.43 14.85 21.07
CA THR A 112 9.65 14.24 20.52
C THR A 112 9.55 13.99 19.02
N HIS A 113 8.33 14.01 18.45
CA HIS A 113 8.03 13.61 17.08
C HIS A 113 8.44 12.17 16.75
N GLU A 114 8.76 11.36 17.76
CA GLU A 114 9.07 9.96 17.59
C GLU A 114 7.78 9.16 17.35
N PRO A 115 7.80 8.19 16.45
CA PRO A 115 6.66 7.30 16.23
C PRO A 115 6.57 6.27 17.36
N HIS A 116 5.37 6.08 17.89
CA HIS A 116 5.07 5.08 18.90
C HIS A 116 3.97 4.12 18.41
N GLU A 117 4.20 2.83 18.62
CA GLU A 117 3.17 1.82 18.42
C GLU A 117 2.12 1.92 19.53
N TYR A 118 0.84 2.01 19.18
CA TYR A 118 -0.25 1.85 20.15
C TYR A 118 -1.07 0.60 19.88
N TYR A 119 -0.93 -0.02 18.70
CA TYR A 119 -1.66 -1.22 18.34
C TYR A 119 -0.93 -2.01 17.24
N CYS A 120 -0.73 -3.31 17.45
CA CYS A 120 -0.25 -4.20 16.42
C CYS A 120 -0.89 -5.57 16.53
N LYS A 121 -1.70 -5.92 15.54
CA LYS A 121 -2.26 -7.27 15.41
C LYS A 121 -2.08 -7.76 13.99
N LEU A 122 -1.15 -8.70 13.80
CA LEU A 122 -0.86 -9.30 12.50
C LEU A 122 -1.48 -10.70 12.38
N PRO A 123 -1.86 -11.13 11.16
CA PRO A 123 -2.37 -12.48 10.91
C PRO A 123 -1.31 -13.55 11.11
N ASN A 124 -1.62 -14.57 11.87
CA ASN A 124 -0.73 -15.74 12.03
C ASN A 124 -1.01 -16.82 10.97
N PRO A 125 0.04 -17.51 10.48
CA PRO A 125 1.46 -17.16 10.58
C PRO A 125 1.82 -16.03 9.59
N ILE A 126 2.54 -15.01 10.04
CA ILE A 126 2.88 -13.83 9.20
C ILE A 126 4.09 -14.11 8.29
N ASP A 127 5.01 -14.94 8.72
CA ASP A 127 6.22 -15.35 8.00
C ASP A 127 5.94 -16.15 6.73
N GLN A 128 4.72 -16.72 6.62
CA GLN A 128 4.26 -17.50 5.47
C GLN A 128 3.34 -16.69 4.54
N ARG A 129 3.30 -15.37 4.69
CA ARG A 129 2.41 -14.52 3.90
C ARG A 129 3.17 -13.54 3.03
N LYS A 130 2.56 -13.19 1.90
CA LYS A 130 2.89 -11.99 1.16
C LYS A 130 2.12 -10.83 1.79
N ILE A 131 2.83 -9.82 2.26
CA ILE A 131 2.28 -8.76 3.11
C ILE A 131 2.20 -7.46 2.30
N PHE A 132 0.99 -6.91 2.17
CA PHE A 132 0.75 -5.62 1.57
C PHE A 132 0.52 -4.59 2.69
N VAL A 133 1.52 -3.77 2.94
CA VAL A 133 1.43 -2.63 3.87
C VAL A 133 0.87 -1.44 3.11
N VAL A 134 -0.19 -0.82 3.60
CA VAL A 134 -0.88 0.25 2.88
C VAL A 134 -1.05 1.49 3.73
N ASP A 135 -0.70 2.62 3.15
CA ASP A 135 -0.91 3.97 3.69
C ASP A 135 -1.13 4.92 2.51
N PRO A 136 -2.18 5.74 2.47
CA PRO A 136 -2.41 6.62 1.33
C PRO A 136 -1.30 7.66 1.10
N MET A 137 -0.54 8.03 2.11
CA MET A 137 0.46 9.10 2.04
C MET A 137 1.83 8.68 2.55
N LEU A 138 2.85 8.79 1.70
CA LEU A 138 4.26 8.61 2.08
C LEU A 138 4.96 9.97 2.09
N ALA A 139 4.83 10.72 3.20
CA ALA A 139 5.43 12.05 3.34
C ALA A 139 6.91 11.96 3.76
N THR A 140 7.20 11.88 5.06
CA THR A 140 8.58 11.77 5.59
C THR A 140 9.09 10.33 5.63
N GLY A 141 8.21 9.34 5.44
CA GLY A 141 8.55 7.92 5.49
C GLY A 141 8.61 7.29 6.89
N GLY A 142 8.59 8.08 7.96
CA GLY A 142 8.76 7.56 9.32
C GLY A 142 7.78 6.45 9.67
N SER A 143 6.46 6.71 9.60
CA SER A 143 5.44 5.70 9.95
C SER A 143 5.53 4.42 9.11
N ALA A 144 5.87 4.54 7.82
CA ALA A 144 6.04 3.39 6.95
C ALA A 144 7.25 2.54 7.36
N VAL A 145 8.38 3.18 7.63
CA VAL A 145 9.61 2.53 8.11
C VAL A 145 9.35 1.77 9.40
N ASP A 146 8.75 2.43 10.39
CA ASP A 146 8.53 1.82 11.71
C ASP A 146 7.51 0.69 11.65
N ALA A 147 6.45 0.84 10.85
CA ALA A 147 5.49 -0.24 10.62
C ALA A 147 6.14 -1.47 9.96
N ILE A 148 7.05 -1.26 9.01
CA ILE A 148 7.78 -2.35 8.35
C ILE A 148 8.79 -2.99 9.31
N ASN A 149 9.50 -2.20 10.14
CA ASN A 149 10.36 -2.73 11.19
C ASN A 149 9.58 -3.68 12.11
N LEU A 150 8.43 -3.23 12.59
CA LEU A 150 7.56 -4.02 13.47
C LEU A 150 7.07 -5.31 12.80
N ILE A 151 6.73 -5.28 11.52
CA ILE A 151 6.35 -6.49 10.77
C ILE A 151 7.52 -7.46 10.67
N LYS A 152 8.74 -6.96 10.40
CA LYS A 152 9.97 -7.77 10.31
C LYS A 152 10.33 -8.38 11.67
N GLU A 153 10.23 -7.63 12.75
CA GLU A 153 10.42 -8.13 14.14
C GLU A 153 9.47 -9.28 14.47
N LYS A 154 8.23 -9.23 13.95
CA LYS A 154 7.24 -10.30 14.11
C LYS A 154 7.39 -11.44 13.10
N GLY A 155 8.46 -11.43 12.28
CA GLY A 155 8.82 -12.49 11.36
C GLY A 155 8.31 -12.33 9.92
N GLY A 156 7.67 -11.20 9.57
CA GLY A 156 7.26 -10.90 8.19
C GLY A 156 8.47 -10.68 7.28
N LYS A 157 8.43 -11.29 6.08
CA LYS A 157 9.60 -11.32 5.16
C LYS A 157 9.30 -10.81 3.75
N ASP A 158 8.14 -11.16 3.21
CA ASP A 158 7.74 -10.79 1.84
C ASP A 158 6.81 -9.59 1.91
N ILE A 159 7.40 -8.40 1.89
CA ILE A 159 6.69 -7.14 2.15
C ILE A 159 6.63 -6.30 0.88
N THR A 160 5.44 -5.82 0.58
CA THR A 160 5.17 -4.81 -0.45
C THR A 160 4.49 -3.63 0.22
N PHE A 161 5.02 -2.43 0.06
CA PHE A 161 4.42 -1.19 0.52
C PHE A 161 3.67 -0.51 -0.63
N MET A 162 2.49 0.04 -0.35
CA MET A 162 1.68 0.74 -1.35
C MET A 162 1.17 2.07 -0.78
N CYS A 163 1.34 3.15 -1.53
CA CYS A 163 0.77 4.45 -1.21
C CYS A 163 0.20 5.15 -2.45
N LEU A 164 -0.86 5.94 -2.26
CA LEU A 164 -1.47 6.69 -3.36
C LEU A 164 -0.55 7.82 -3.81
N ILE A 165 0.04 8.54 -2.87
CA ILE A 165 0.93 9.68 -3.12
C ILE A 165 2.16 9.59 -2.23
N ALA A 166 3.31 9.84 -2.83
CA ALA A 166 4.59 9.93 -2.13
C ALA A 166 5.29 11.27 -2.38
N ALA A 167 6.09 11.70 -1.40
CA ALA A 167 7.14 12.68 -1.60
C ALA A 167 8.47 11.98 -1.86
N PRO A 168 9.40 12.60 -2.63
CA PRO A 168 10.73 12.04 -2.89
C PRO A 168 11.51 11.73 -1.61
N GLU A 169 11.36 12.56 -0.59
CA GLU A 169 12.06 12.43 0.70
C GLU A 169 11.62 11.15 1.43
N GLY A 170 10.30 10.90 1.51
CA GLY A 170 9.78 9.70 2.14
C GLY A 170 10.09 8.44 1.36
N LEU A 171 10.01 8.52 0.03
CA LEU A 171 10.35 7.40 -0.86
C LEU A 171 11.82 7.01 -0.73
N LYS A 172 12.71 8.02 -0.70
CA LYS A 172 14.14 7.82 -0.50
C LYS A 172 14.40 7.13 0.84
N ARG A 173 13.88 7.69 1.94
CA ARG A 173 14.05 7.14 3.28
C ARG A 173 13.58 5.69 3.36
N LEU A 174 12.37 5.40 2.88
CA LEU A 174 11.82 4.05 2.92
C LEU A 174 12.66 3.05 2.13
N SER A 175 13.13 3.43 0.94
CA SER A 175 13.94 2.56 0.08
C SER A 175 15.36 2.35 0.60
N GLU A 176 15.94 3.30 1.31
CA GLU A 176 17.26 3.18 1.94
C GLU A 176 17.22 2.30 3.20
N GLU A 177 16.19 2.47 4.05
CA GLU A 177 16.04 1.68 5.28
C GLU A 177 15.52 0.26 5.01
N HIS A 178 14.75 0.07 3.94
CA HIS A 178 14.18 -1.23 3.55
C HIS A 178 14.40 -1.55 2.06
N PRO A 179 15.64 -1.80 1.64
CA PRO A 179 15.96 -2.07 0.22
C PRO A 179 15.37 -3.38 -0.31
N ASP A 180 14.92 -4.26 0.55
CA ASP A 180 14.26 -5.53 0.25
C ASP A 180 12.74 -5.41 0.04
N VAL A 181 12.16 -4.26 0.34
CA VAL A 181 10.71 -4.01 0.22
C VAL A 181 10.37 -3.47 -1.16
N LYS A 182 9.34 -4.06 -1.78
CA LYS A 182 8.77 -3.53 -3.02
C LYS A 182 7.86 -2.35 -2.70
N ILE A 183 8.01 -1.25 -3.42
CA ILE A 183 7.26 -0.01 -3.17
C ILE A 183 6.46 0.34 -4.43
N PHE A 184 5.13 0.43 -4.27
CA PHE A 184 4.22 0.89 -5.32
C PHE A 184 3.65 2.25 -4.95
N VAL A 185 3.81 3.21 -5.84
CA VAL A 185 3.38 4.60 -5.66
C VAL A 185 2.42 4.98 -6.77
N GLY A 186 1.23 5.46 -6.42
CA GLY A 186 0.24 5.93 -7.40
C GLY A 186 0.70 7.19 -8.12
N ASN A 187 1.24 8.16 -7.37
CA ASN A 187 1.88 9.35 -7.93
C ASN A 187 3.00 9.85 -7.01
N LEU A 188 4.13 10.17 -7.61
CA LEU A 188 5.22 10.85 -6.93
C LEU A 188 5.06 12.36 -7.11
N ASP A 189 4.90 13.07 -6.01
CA ASP A 189 4.77 14.52 -5.97
C ASP A 189 6.14 15.20 -5.91
N ARG A 190 6.14 16.54 -5.92
CA ARG A 190 7.36 17.32 -6.13
C ARG A 190 8.30 17.31 -4.94
N GLU A 191 7.78 17.56 -3.73
CA GLU A 191 8.57 17.77 -2.51
C GLU A 191 7.70 17.82 -1.26
N LEU A 192 8.32 17.85 -0.08
CA LEU A 192 7.70 18.28 1.16
C LEU A 192 7.87 19.80 1.35
N ASN A 193 6.84 20.49 1.87
CA ASN A 193 6.98 21.86 2.31
C ASN A 193 7.64 21.96 3.71
N GLU A 194 7.82 23.18 4.22
CA GLU A 194 8.40 23.47 5.53
C GLU A 194 7.68 22.80 6.72
N ASN A 195 6.41 22.46 6.56
CA ASN A 195 5.59 21.75 7.55
C ASN A 195 5.50 20.24 7.30
N ALA A 196 6.37 19.70 6.44
CA ALA A 196 6.39 18.30 6.04
C ALA A 196 5.10 17.79 5.35
N TYR A 197 4.35 18.69 4.69
CA TYR A 197 3.23 18.31 3.82
C TYR A 197 3.72 18.08 2.39
N ILE A 198 3.18 17.05 1.74
CA ILE A 198 3.48 16.75 0.33
C ILE A 198 2.88 17.83 -0.58
N CYS A 199 3.64 18.37 -1.52
CA CYS A 199 3.21 19.36 -2.49
C CYS A 199 3.20 18.78 -3.91
N PRO A 200 2.04 18.93 -4.62
CA PRO A 200 0.78 19.65 -4.35
C PRO A 200 -0.36 18.84 -3.72
N CYS A 201 -0.12 18.02 -2.80
CA CYS A 201 -0.93 16.98 -2.15
C CYS A 201 -2.45 17.20 -1.95
N LEU A 202 -3.06 16.21 -1.23
CA LEU A 202 -4.50 16.00 -0.99
C LEU A 202 -4.99 16.43 0.38
N LEU A 203 -4.10 16.68 1.34
CA LEU A 203 -4.42 16.64 2.79
C LEU A 203 -5.47 17.66 3.26
N TYR A 204 -5.70 18.71 2.49
CA TYR A 204 -6.69 19.73 2.85
C TYR A 204 -8.15 19.30 2.60
N THR A 205 -8.33 18.28 1.77
CA THR A 205 -9.66 17.74 1.41
C THR A 205 -9.95 16.37 2.00
N SER A 206 -8.92 15.72 2.57
CA SER A 206 -9.11 14.45 3.29
C SER A 206 -9.98 14.72 4.51
N PRO A 207 -11.17 14.12 4.60
CA PRO A 207 -11.91 14.14 5.85
C PRO A 207 -11.01 13.46 6.88
N SER A 208 -10.55 14.21 7.85
CA SER A 208 -9.86 13.64 9.01
C SER A 208 -10.73 12.51 9.55
N PRO A 209 -10.17 11.29 9.69
CA PRO A 209 -10.95 10.20 10.23
C PRO A 209 -11.35 10.46 11.67
#